data_c964f7403abe2119c103e845a54db321
#
_entry.id   c964f7403abe2119c103e845a54db321
#
_cell.length_a   1.000
_cell.length_b   1.000
_cell.length_c   1.000
_cell.angle_alpha   90.00
_cell.angle_beta   90.00
_cell.angle_gamma   90.00
#
_symmetry.space_group_name_H-M   'P 1'
#
loop_
_entity.id
_entity.type
_entity.pdbx_description
1 polymer ?
#
loop_
_entity_poly.entity_id
_entity_poly.type
_entity_poly.pdbx_seq_one_letter_code
_entity_poly.pdbx_strand_id
1 'polypeptide(L)'
;MSAAFAQPNAKPLPYAPSVENPGPDEARIFEELAETMLSISAKTFEDSGHANRSVHAKSHGLLIGRLDVLDDLPAELAQGLFARAESYPAILRLSTTPGDILPDSVSTPRGLAVKVLGVSGDRMPGSEDEATQDFVMANAPVFSAPDAKQFLKTLKLLAATTDRAETAKKALSAGLRAAERVVEAFGGESATLKTLGGHPETHILGETFYSQAALRFGDHIAKLQIVPVSPELTALANAPLTVNGKPNGLREAVVEFFRDNEAVWELRAQLRTDEERMPVEDASVLWPEELSPYRAVARLTVPAQTAWSEERSRAGDDRLSFSPWHGLAAHRPLGSIMRARRLAYDRSAEFRMDRNGCPMQEPSAGYRLPG
;
A
#
# COMPACT_ATOMS: atom_id res chain seq x y z
N MET A 1 7.30 31.31 -20.17
CA MET A 1 8.36 30.51 -20.81
C MET A 1 8.22 29.11 -20.25
N SER A 2 7.68 28.20 -21.03
CA SER A 2 7.49 26.79 -20.66
C SER A 2 8.88 26.12 -20.72
N ALA A 3 9.41 25.75 -19.56
CA ALA A 3 10.58 24.88 -19.53
C ALA A 3 10.16 23.50 -20.04
N ALA A 4 10.49 23.20 -21.27
CA ALA A 4 10.41 21.84 -21.79
C ALA A 4 11.36 20.98 -20.96
N PHE A 5 10.82 20.18 -20.05
CA PHE A 5 11.58 19.13 -19.39
C PHE A 5 12.10 18.19 -20.48
N ALA A 6 13.43 18.20 -20.68
CA ALA A 6 14.07 17.22 -21.52
C ALA A 6 13.67 15.83 -21.01
N GLN A 7 13.02 15.04 -21.87
CA GLN A 7 12.72 13.65 -21.51
C GLN A 7 14.04 12.93 -21.28
N PRO A 8 14.24 12.27 -20.14
CA PRO A 8 15.45 11.49 -19.93
C PRO A 8 15.51 10.39 -21.00
N ASN A 9 16.56 10.41 -21.82
CA ASN A 9 16.81 9.43 -22.89
C ASN A 9 17.31 8.08 -22.35
N ALA A 10 17.23 7.83 -21.06
CA ALA A 10 17.66 6.58 -20.47
C ALA A 10 16.65 5.46 -20.79
N LYS A 11 17.14 4.41 -21.45
CA LYS A 11 16.32 3.22 -21.74
C LYS A 11 16.07 2.44 -20.45
N PRO A 12 14.86 1.90 -20.25
CA PRO A 12 14.59 0.99 -19.14
C PRO A 12 15.51 -0.22 -19.17
N LEU A 13 16.04 -0.58 -18.03
CA LEU A 13 16.84 -1.78 -17.87
C LEU A 13 15.95 -3.03 -17.96
N PRO A 14 16.40 -4.09 -18.65
CA PRO A 14 15.66 -5.33 -18.70
C PRO A 14 15.63 -6.01 -17.34
N TYR A 15 14.55 -6.74 -17.06
CA TYR A 15 14.49 -7.66 -15.94
C TYR A 15 15.40 -8.86 -16.18
N ALA A 16 16.19 -9.22 -15.19
CA ALA A 16 16.90 -10.49 -15.10
C ALA A 16 16.83 -11.05 -13.67
N PRO A 17 16.77 -12.36 -13.44
CA PRO A 17 16.73 -12.93 -12.09
C PRO A 17 17.90 -12.48 -11.19
N SER A 18 19.04 -12.14 -11.78
CA SER A 18 20.24 -11.66 -11.08
C SER A 18 20.11 -10.28 -10.45
N VAL A 19 18.99 -9.56 -10.66
CA VAL A 19 18.73 -8.27 -9.97
C VAL A 19 18.39 -8.47 -8.50
N GLU A 20 18.03 -9.68 -8.10
CA GLU A 20 17.81 -10.07 -6.71
C GLU A 20 19.01 -10.86 -6.18
N ASN A 21 19.38 -10.55 -4.96
CA ASN A 21 20.49 -11.20 -4.26
C ASN A 21 20.05 -11.66 -2.86
N PRO A 22 19.27 -12.76 -2.77
CA PRO A 22 18.78 -13.29 -1.50
C PRO A 22 19.93 -13.62 -0.55
N GLY A 23 19.87 -13.08 0.67
CA GLY A 23 20.84 -13.40 1.71
C GLY A 23 20.69 -14.82 2.27
N PRO A 24 21.77 -15.45 2.79
CA PRO A 24 21.72 -16.80 3.31
C PRO A 24 20.78 -16.97 4.52
N ASP A 25 20.51 -15.90 5.26
CA ASP A 25 19.68 -15.90 6.46
C ASP A 25 18.21 -15.53 6.21
N GLU A 26 17.82 -15.24 4.96
CA GLU A 26 16.50 -14.67 4.65
C GLU A 26 15.34 -15.53 5.17
N ALA A 27 15.39 -16.84 4.96
CA ALA A 27 14.33 -17.74 5.42
C ALA A 27 14.08 -17.61 6.93
N ARG A 28 15.14 -17.59 7.73
CA ARG A 28 15.05 -17.42 9.19
C ARG A 28 14.52 -16.03 9.56
N ILE A 29 14.96 -14.98 8.87
CA ILE A 29 14.52 -13.61 9.11
C ILE A 29 13.02 -13.48 8.79
N PHE A 30 12.55 -14.11 7.72
CA PHE A 30 11.14 -14.07 7.32
C PHE A 30 10.23 -14.79 8.30
N GLU A 31 10.66 -15.96 8.83
CA GLU A 31 9.93 -16.66 9.89
C GLU A 31 9.86 -15.81 11.17
N GLU A 32 10.97 -15.25 11.65
CA GLU A 32 11.00 -14.39 12.83
C GLU A 32 10.13 -13.14 12.64
N LEU A 33 10.07 -12.58 11.43
CA LEU A 33 9.23 -11.44 11.09
C LEU A 33 7.75 -11.82 11.14
N ALA A 34 7.38 -12.93 10.52
CA ALA A 34 6.00 -13.43 10.53
C ALA A 34 5.55 -13.77 11.97
N GLU A 35 6.37 -14.44 12.77
CA GLU A 35 6.09 -14.73 14.18
C GLU A 35 5.92 -13.46 15.01
N THR A 36 6.77 -12.46 14.79
CA THR A 36 6.65 -11.16 15.49
C THR A 36 5.35 -10.46 15.14
N MET A 37 4.95 -10.47 13.86
CA MET A 37 3.66 -9.91 13.43
C MET A 37 2.48 -10.68 14.01
N LEU A 38 2.53 -12.01 14.05
CA LEU A 38 1.51 -12.84 14.65
C LEU A 38 1.39 -12.61 16.16
N SER A 39 2.50 -12.38 16.86
CA SER A 39 2.45 -12.04 18.29
C SER A 39 1.71 -10.74 18.57
N ILE A 40 1.87 -9.74 17.69
CA ILE A 40 1.09 -8.49 17.74
C ILE A 40 -0.39 -8.78 17.49
N SER A 41 -0.71 -9.57 16.45
CA SER A 41 -2.09 -9.94 16.12
C SER A 41 -2.76 -10.73 17.25
N ALA A 42 -2.05 -11.65 17.89
CA ALA A 42 -2.57 -12.41 19.00
C ALA A 42 -2.91 -11.50 20.19
N LYS A 43 -2.04 -10.53 20.50
CA LYS A 43 -2.26 -9.56 21.56
C LYS A 43 -3.47 -8.66 21.26
N THR A 44 -3.56 -8.12 20.04
CA THR A 44 -4.72 -7.29 19.66
C THR A 44 -6.02 -8.10 19.64
N PHE A 45 -5.96 -9.40 19.33
CA PHE A 45 -7.11 -10.31 19.43
C PHE A 45 -7.55 -10.54 20.87
N GLU A 46 -6.62 -10.73 21.82
CA GLU A 46 -6.92 -10.84 23.25
C GLU A 46 -7.65 -9.59 23.76
N ASP A 47 -7.22 -8.40 23.32
CA ASP A 47 -7.78 -7.12 23.76
C ASP A 47 -9.15 -6.79 23.14
N SER A 48 -9.39 -7.19 21.87
CA SER A 48 -10.58 -6.82 21.10
C SER A 48 -11.59 -7.95 20.90
N GLY A 49 -11.18 -9.21 21.05
CA GLY A 49 -12.00 -10.38 20.74
C GLY A 49 -12.20 -10.61 19.22
N HIS A 50 -11.52 -9.85 18.35
CA HIS A 50 -11.61 -9.94 16.91
C HIS A 50 -10.21 -9.92 16.25
N ALA A 51 -9.96 -10.85 15.33
CA ALA A 51 -8.68 -10.95 14.65
C ALA A 51 -8.59 -9.94 13.50
N ASN A 52 -7.74 -8.94 13.68
CA ASN A 52 -7.46 -7.92 12.69
C ASN A 52 -6.21 -8.26 11.86
N ARG A 53 -5.96 -7.49 10.78
CA ARG A 53 -4.68 -7.55 10.06
C ARG A 53 -3.53 -7.16 10.96
N SER A 54 -2.39 -7.82 10.83
CA SER A 54 -1.18 -7.55 11.62
C SER A 54 -0.65 -6.12 11.44
N VAL A 55 -0.93 -5.51 10.28
CA VAL A 55 -0.67 -4.11 9.96
C VAL A 55 -1.82 -3.54 9.12
N HIS A 56 -2.00 -2.22 9.10
CA HIS A 56 -3.11 -1.59 8.38
C HIS A 56 -4.48 -2.17 8.80
N ALA A 57 -4.68 -2.39 10.12
CA ALA A 57 -5.87 -3.05 10.64
C ALA A 57 -7.14 -2.22 10.43
N LYS A 58 -7.07 -0.91 10.73
CA LYS A 58 -8.23 -0.03 10.64
C LYS A 58 -8.52 0.38 9.20
N SER A 59 -9.71 0.01 8.68
CA SER A 59 -10.19 0.47 7.37
C SER A 59 -10.96 1.77 7.49
N HIS A 60 -10.77 2.66 6.51
CA HIS A 60 -11.46 3.95 6.37
C HIS A 60 -12.39 3.99 5.15
N GLY A 61 -12.19 3.10 4.19
CA GLY A 61 -13.02 2.93 3.02
C GLY A 61 -12.81 1.56 2.40
N LEU A 62 -13.93 0.96 1.99
CA LEU A 62 -14.01 -0.27 1.18
C LEU A 62 -14.88 0.06 -0.01
N LEU A 63 -14.26 0.21 -1.18
CA LEU A 63 -14.85 0.83 -2.35
C LEU A 63 -14.84 -0.13 -3.54
N ILE A 64 -15.85 -0.03 -4.37
CA ILE A 64 -15.87 -0.64 -5.70
C ILE A 64 -15.52 0.43 -6.72
N GLY A 65 -14.59 0.13 -7.60
CA GLY A 65 -14.15 0.99 -8.69
C GLY A 65 -13.87 0.20 -9.95
N ARG A 66 -13.25 0.88 -10.90
CA ARG A 66 -12.83 0.33 -12.18
C ARG A 66 -11.41 0.82 -12.49
N LEU A 67 -10.56 -0.08 -12.92
CA LEU A 67 -9.23 0.24 -13.44
C LEU A 67 -9.29 0.16 -14.96
N ASP A 68 -9.04 1.28 -15.62
CA ASP A 68 -8.99 1.39 -17.07
C ASP A 68 -7.51 1.56 -17.51
N VAL A 69 -6.97 0.56 -18.19
CA VAL A 69 -5.64 0.63 -18.79
C VAL A 69 -5.65 1.65 -19.93
N LEU A 70 -4.66 2.53 -19.98
CA LEU A 70 -4.61 3.59 -20.98
C LEU A 70 -4.34 3.02 -22.38
N ASP A 71 -4.95 3.67 -23.37
CA ASP A 71 -4.68 3.41 -24.80
C ASP A 71 -3.25 3.86 -25.18
N ASP A 72 -2.71 3.26 -26.22
CA ASP A 72 -1.46 3.69 -26.87
C ASP A 72 -0.25 3.80 -25.93
N LEU A 73 -0.18 2.94 -24.92
CA LEU A 73 1.01 2.85 -24.07
C LEU A 73 2.23 2.46 -24.92
N PRO A 74 3.38 3.13 -24.75
CA PRO A 74 4.60 2.70 -25.39
C PRO A 74 5.03 1.30 -24.88
N ALA A 75 5.77 0.55 -25.73
CA ALA A 75 6.07 -0.86 -25.50
C ALA A 75 6.66 -1.17 -24.12
N GLU A 76 7.49 -0.26 -23.57
CA GLU A 76 8.09 -0.40 -22.24
C GLU A 76 7.09 -0.25 -21.09
N LEU A 77 5.91 0.34 -21.34
CA LEU A 77 4.81 0.47 -20.36
C LEU A 77 3.65 -0.50 -20.64
N ALA A 78 3.49 -0.94 -21.89
CA ALA A 78 2.49 -1.94 -22.30
C ALA A 78 2.91 -3.35 -21.84
N GLN A 79 2.96 -3.60 -20.52
CA GLN A 79 3.53 -4.82 -19.94
C GLN A 79 2.54 -5.48 -18.96
N GLY A 80 2.48 -6.81 -18.95
CA GLY A 80 1.66 -7.58 -18.02
C GLY A 80 0.18 -7.19 -18.07
N LEU A 81 -0.40 -6.76 -16.94
CA LEU A 81 -1.77 -6.23 -16.84
C LEU A 81 -2.03 -5.05 -17.80
N PHE A 82 -0.99 -4.26 -18.08
CA PHE A 82 -1.07 -3.05 -18.92
C PHE A 82 -0.76 -3.30 -20.40
N ALA A 83 -0.64 -4.56 -20.82
CA ALA A 83 -0.27 -4.90 -22.19
C ALA A 83 -1.33 -4.53 -23.24
N ARG A 84 -2.58 -4.33 -22.82
CA ARG A 84 -3.71 -3.96 -23.68
C ARG A 84 -4.62 -2.98 -22.96
N ALA A 85 -5.22 -2.08 -23.72
CA ALA A 85 -6.31 -1.24 -23.22
C ALA A 85 -7.50 -2.13 -22.87
N GLU A 86 -7.78 -2.23 -21.58
CA GLU A 86 -8.85 -3.07 -21.02
C GLU A 86 -9.35 -2.45 -19.72
N SER A 87 -10.62 -2.70 -19.40
CA SER A 87 -11.27 -2.22 -18.17
C SER A 87 -11.53 -3.37 -17.23
N TYR A 88 -11.13 -3.23 -15.98
CA TYR A 88 -11.27 -4.23 -14.93
C TYR A 88 -12.07 -3.69 -13.75
N PRO A 89 -12.99 -4.46 -13.18
CA PRO A 89 -13.53 -4.13 -11.86
C PRO A 89 -12.41 -4.13 -10.82
N ALA A 90 -12.51 -3.25 -9.83
CA ALA A 90 -11.52 -3.17 -8.77
C ALA A 90 -12.16 -2.96 -7.40
N ILE A 91 -11.53 -3.50 -6.36
CA ILE A 91 -11.86 -3.26 -4.96
C ILE A 91 -10.73 -2.45 -4.35
N LEU A 92 -11.06 -1.36 -3.68
CA LEU A 92 -10.10 -0.52 -2.98
C LEU A 92 -10.31 -0.59 -1.47
N ARG A 93 -9.21 -0.60 -0.74
CA ARG A 93 -9.22 -0.52 0.72
C ARG A 93 -8.28 0.57 1.21
N LEU A 94 -8.83 1.63 1.79
CA LEU A 94 -8.09 2.68 2.51
C LEU A 94 -7.91 2.26 3.97
N SER A 95 -6.73 2.47 4.53
CA SER A 95 -6.41 1.99 5.88
C SER A 95 -5.30 2.79 6.56
N THR A 96 -5.15 2.59 7.87
CA THR A 96 -4.00 3.06 8.66
C THR A 96 -3.35 1.93 9.44
N THR A 97 -2.02 2.05 9.66
CA THR A 97 -1.30 1.24 10.63
C THR A 97 -1.69 1.67 12.07
N PRO A 98 -1.39 0.91 13.11
CA PRO A 98 -0.76 -0.42 13.16
C PRO A 98 -1.75 -1.58 12.96
N GLY A 99 -1.44 -2.73 13.55
CA GLY A 99 -2.34 -3.88 13.71
C GLY A 99 -3.42 -3.69 14.77
N ASP A 100 -3.39 -2.60 15.51
CA ASP A 100 -4.33 -2.20 16.55
C ASP A 100 -5.33 -1.15 15.99
N ILE A 101 -6.56 -1.17 16.46
CA ILE A 101 -7.61 -0.21 16.07
C ILE A 101 -7.50 1.05 16.94
N LEU A 102 -6.73 2.01 16.48
CA LEU A 102 -6.48 3.26 17.20
C LEU A 102 -7.43 4.39 16.73
N PRO A 103 -7.69 5.38 17.61
CA PRO A 103 -8.31 6.63 17.18
C PRO A 103 -7.46 7.36 16.13
N ASP A 104 -8.08 8.04 15.18
CA ASP A 104 -7.40 8.70 14.05
C ASP A 104 -6.54 9.90 14.47
N SER A 105 -6.68 10.36 15.73
CA SER A 105 -5.76 11.32 16.36
C SER A 105 -4.35 10.76 16.62
N VAL A 106 -4.18 9.43 16.57
CA VAL A 106 -2.87 8.79 16.48
C VAL A 106 -2.50 8.71 15.01
N SER A 107 -1.78 9.71 14.54
CA SER A 107 -1.42 9.82 13.12
C SER A 107 -0.33 8.82 12.76
N THR A 108 -0.68 7.88 11.90
CA THR A 108 0.17 6.77 11.48
C THR A 108 0.19 6.65 9.95
N PRO A 109 1.13 5.90 9.36
CA PRO A 109 1.17 5.65 7.92
C PRO A 109 -0.16 5.16 7.38
N ARG A 110 -0.53 5.65 6.21
CA ARG A 110 -1.77 5.35 5.51
C ARG A 110 -1.52 4.40 4.37
N GLY A 111 -2.50 3.56 4.06
CA GLY A 111 -2.40 2.57 3.01
C GLY A 111 -3.58 2.61 2.07
N LEU A 112 -3.30 2.29 0.81
CA LEU A 112 -4.27 1.99 -0.22
C LEU A 112 -3.93 0.62 -0.80
N ALA A 113 -4.84 -0.33 -0.67
CA ALA A 113 -4.76 -1.60 -1.38
C ALA A 113 -5.81 -1.61 -2.50
N VAL A 114 -5.40 -2.03 -3.68
CA VAL A 114 -6.27 -2.18 -4.86
C VAL A 114 -6.18 -3.63 -5.30
N LYS A 115 -7.32 -4.30 -5.41
CA LYS A 115 -7.49 -5.64 -5.98
C LYS A 115 -8.23 -5.51 -7.29
N VAL A 116 -7.55 -5.77 -8.40
CA VAL A 116 -8.10 -5.79 -9.77
C VAL A 116 -8.64 -7.18 -10.05
N LEU A 117 -9.86 -7.28 -10.55
CA LEU A 117 -10.61 -8.53 -10.68
C LEU A 117 -10.69 -9.00 -12.14
N GLY A 118 -10.71 -10.31 -12.36
CA GLY A 118 -10.86 -10.90 -13.69
C GLY A 118 -9.59 -10.84 -14.54
N VAL A 119 -8.44 -10.75 -13.90
CA VAL A 119 -7.13 -10.66 -14.56
C VAL A 119 -6.68 -12.05 -15.00
N SER A 120 -6.42 -12.22 -16.30
CA SER A 120 -5.91 -13.46 -16.89
C SER A 120 -4.43 -13.34 -17.28
N GLY A 121 -3.73 -14.46 -17.28
CA GLY A 121 -2.30 -14.56 -17.65
C GLY A 121 -1.53 -15.47 -16.70
N ASP A 122 -0.23 -15.61 -16.96
CA ASP A 122 0.66 -16.44 -16.15
C ASP A 122 0.73 -15.92 -14.71
N ARG A 123 0.46 -16.79 -13.75
CA ARG A 123 0.32 -16.44 -12.33
C ARG A 123 1.61 -16.63 -11.54
N MET A 124 1.72 -15.91 -10.43
CA MET A 124 2.77 -16.16 -9.44
C MET A 124 2.50 -17.48 -8.70
N PRO A 125 3.58 -18.20 -8.26
CA PRO A 125 3.43 -19.39 -7.44
C PRO A 125 2.63 -19.13 -6.17
N GLY A 126 1.56 -19.92 -5.96
CA GLY A 126 0.62 -19.81 -4.85
C GLY A 126 -0.60 -18.93 -5.14
N SER A 127 -0.75 -18.45 -6.37
CA SER A 127 -1.95 -17.75 -6.84
C SER A 127 -2.47 -18.30 -8.19
N GLU A 128 -2.16 -19.56 -8.48
CA GLU A 128 -2.46 -20.20 -9.77
C GLU A 128 -3.96 -20.28 -10.06
N ASP A 129 -4.76 -20.48 -9.02
CA ASP A 129 -6.21 -20.59 -9.12
C ASP A 129 -6.94 -19.23 -8.96
N GLU A 130 -6.20 -18.14 -8.81
CA GLU A 130 -6.73 -16.80 -8.63
C GLU A 130 -6.87 -16.05 -9.96
N ALA A 131 -7.77 -15.07 -10.01
CA ALA A 131 -7.97 -14.19 -11.15
C ALA A 131 -7.88 -12.71 -10.75
N THR A 132 -7.01 -12.38 -9.81
CA THR A 132 -6.82 -11.00 -9.31
C THR A 132 -5.38 -10.53 -9.46
N GLN A 133 -5.19 -9.20 -9.48
CA GLN A 133 -3.90 -8.54 -9.34
C GLN A 133 -3.99 -7.52 -8.22
N ASP A 134 -3.18 -7.68 -7.19
CA ASP A 134 -3.17 -6.75 -6.06
C ASP A 134 -2.02 -5.76 -6.14
N PHE A 135 -2.34 -4.49 -5.80
CA PHE A 135 -1.37 -3.45 -5.55
C PHE A 135 -1.55 -2.96 -4.11
N VAL A 136 -0.56 -3.19 -3.25
CA VAL A 136 -0.60 -2.83 -1.83
C VAL A 136 0.40 -1.74 -1.57
N MET A 137 -0.09 -0.55 -1.29
CA MET A 137 0.67 0.70 -1.28
C MET A 137 0.54 1.45 0.05
N ALA A 138 1.52 2.31 0.32
CA ALA A 138 1.52 3.24 1.46
C ALA A 138 1.87 4.66 1.01
N ASN A 139 1.55 5.66 1.84
CA ASN A 139 1.72 7.08 1.51
C ASN A 139 3.13 7.62 1.76
N ALA A 140 4.15 6.77 1.56
CA ALA A 140 5.55 7.18 1.56
C ALA A 140 6.26 6.59 0.33
N PRO A 141 7.12 7.32 -0.38
CA PRO A 141 7.73 6.88 -1.62
C PRO A 141 8.75 5.75 -1.44
N VAL A 142 9.24 5.55 -0.22
CA VAL A 142 10.21 4.52 0.14
C VAL A 142 9.76 3.76 1.38
N PHE A 143 10.29 2.57 1.58
CA PHE A 143 10.06 1.80 2.79
C PHE A 143 10.96 2.32 3.92
N SER A 144 10.52 2.17 5.17
CA SER A 144 11.23 2.69 6.35
C SER A 144 12.52 1.94 6.72
N ALA A 145 12.83 0.86 6.00
CA ALA A 145 14.02 0.04 6.20
C ALA A 145 14.54 -0.45 4.84
N PRO A 146 15.86 -0.61 4.68
CA PRO A 146 16.44 -1.08 3.42
C PRO A 146 16.05 -2.52 3.09
N ASP A 147 15.98 -3.39 4.10
CA ASP A 147 15.75 -4.82 3.95
C ASP A 147 14.90 -5.40 5.10
N ALA A 148 14.51 -6.67 4.97
CA ALA A 148 13.70 -7.38 5.95
C ALA A 148 14.41 -7.53 7.31
N LYS A 149 15.74 -7.62 7.34
CA LYS A 149 16.53 -7.77 8.57
C LYS A 149 16.48 -6.50 9.43
N GLN A 150 16.63 -5.33 8.79
CA GLN A 150 16.52 -4.05 9.50
C GLN A 150 15.06 -3.78 9.91
N PHE A 151 14.11 -4.14 9.04
CA PHE A 151 12.69 -4.01 9.38
C PHE A 151 12.31 -4.88 10.58
N LEU A 152 12.80 -6.12 10.68
CA LEU A 152 12.55 -7.00 11.82
C LEU A 152 13.03 -6.38 13.14
N LYS A 153 14.17 -5.67 13.15
CA LYS A 153 14.65 -4.97 14.36
C LYS A 153 13.67 -3.88 14.79
N THR A 154 13.18 -3.09 13.84
CA THR A 154 12.19 -2.03 14.12
C THR A 154 10.87 -2.63 14.59
N LEU A 155 10.42 -3.71 13.96
CA LEU A 155 9.17 -4.38 14.32
C LEU A 155 9.23 -4.98 15.74
N LYS A 156 10.35 -5.59 16.13
CA LYS A 156 10.55 -6.09 17.51
C LYS A 156 10.46 -4.97 18.55
N LEU A 157 10.97 -3.79 18.23
CA LEU A 157 10.84 -2.61 19.09
C LEU A 157 9.38 -2.15 19.19
N LEU A 158 8.65 -2.12 18.07
CA LEU A 158 7.23 -1.76 18.05
C LEU A 158 6.38 -2.79 18.80
N ALA A 159 6.63 -4.09 18.62
CA ALA A 159 5.95 -5.15 19.35
C ALA A 159 6.10 -5.01 20.86
N ALA A 160 7.29 -4.68 21.35
CA ALA A 160 7.55 -4.43 22.77
C ALA A 160 6.82 -3.17 23.33
N THR A 161 6.22 -2.34 22.47
CA THR A 161 5.48 -1.13 22.85
C THR A 161 3.97 -1.25 22.65
N THR A 162 3.47 -2.39 22.15
CA THR A 162 2.06 -2.61 21.81
C THR A 162 1.14 -2.47 23.04
N ASP A 163 1.60 -2.81 24.22
CA ASP A 163 0.85 -2.72 25.48
C ASP A 163 0.84 -1.31 26.14
N ARG A 164 1.44 -0.30 25.49
CA ARG A 164 1.47 1.06 26.08
C ARG A 164 0.10 1.73 25.97
N ALA A 165 -0.26 2.46 27.02
CA ALA A 165 -1.53 3.18 27.10
C ALA A 165 -1.74 4.12 25.89
N GLU A 166 -2.98 4.22 25.41
CA GLU A 166 -3.40 5.04 24.25
C GLU A 166 -2.96 6.53 24.36
N THR A 167 -3.01 7.09 25.57
CA THR A 167 -2.55 8.45 25.86
C THR A 167 -1.07 8.66 25.59
N ALA A 168 -0.23 7.66 25.93
CA ALA A 168 1.20 7.71 25.64
C ALA A 168 1.47 7.61 24.12
N LYS A 169 0.71 6.79 23.38
CA LYS A 169 0.78 6.69 21.91
C LYS A 169 0.38 8.01 21.25
N LYS A 170 -0.69 8.68 21.71
CA LYS A 170 -1.12 10.01 21.23
C LYS A 170 -0.07 11.09 21.48
N ALA A 171 0.50 11.13 22.68
CA ALA A 171 1.54 12.11 23.04
C ALA A 171 2.81 11.90 22.21
N LEU A 172 3.23 10.64 22.00
CA LEU A 172 4.37 10.30 21.15
C LEU A 172 4.12 10.74 19.69
N SER A 173 2.95 10.43 19.14
CA SER A 173 2.55 10.83 17.77
C SER A 173 2.55 12.35 17.61
N ALA A 174 2.04 13.11 18.58
CA ALA A 174 2.08 14.58 18.56
C ALA A 174 3.52 15.14 18.59
N GLY A 175 4.39 14.54 19.39
CA GLY A 175 5.82 14.89 19.45
C GLY A 175 6.55 14.60 18.14
N LEU A 176 6.27 13.45 17.52
CA LEU A 176 6.86 13.05 16.25
C LEU A 176 6.41 13.94 15.08
N ARG A 177 5.11 14.34 15.05
CA ARG A 177 4.63 15.35 14.08
C ARG A 177 5.29 16.71 14.25
N ALA A 178 5.56 17.12 15.48
CA ALA A 178 6.28 18.36 15.73
C ALA A 178 7.74 18.30 15.24
N ALA A 179 8.41 17.15 15.48
CA ALA A 179 9.76 16.91 15.00
C ALA A 179 9.83 16.87 13.47
N GLU A 180 8.88 16.22 12.79
CA GLU A 180 8.81 16.16 11.33
C GLU A 180 8.65 17.56 10.73
N ARG A 181 7.75 18.38 11.27
CA ARG A 181 7.60 19.79 10.83
C ARG A 181 8.88 20.60 10.92
N VAL A 182 9.71 20.34 11.93
CA VAL A 182 11.02 20.98 12.04
C VAL A 182 11.96 20.48 10.96
N VAL A 183 11.99 19.17 10.69
CA VAL A 183 12.82 18.58 9.62
C VAL A 183 12.39 19.11 8.25
N GLU A 184 11.08 19.16 7.97
CA GLU A 184 10.52 19.73 6.73
C GLU A 184 10.87 21.22 6.56
N ALA A 185 10.84 22.01 7.63
CA ALA A 185 11.22 23.42 7.61
C ALA A 185 12.68 23.66 7.21
N PHE A 186 13.55 22.67 7.39
CA PHE A 186 14.94 22.68 6.93
C PHE A 186 15.13 21.98 5.57
N GLY A 187 14.03 21.65 4.86
CA GLY A 187 14.07 21.05 3.52
C GLY A 187 14.32 19.54 3.52
N GLY A 188 14.09 18.86 4.63
CA GLY A 188 14.21 17.41 4.76
C GLY A 188 12.86 16.72 5.00
N GLU A 189 12.78 15.45 4.64
CA GLU A 189 11.68 14.55 5.04
C GLU A 189 12.27 13.33 5.75
N SER A 190 11.63 12.91 6.84
CA SER A 190 12.06 11.71 7.57
C SER A 190 11.01 10.61 7.47
N ALA A 191 11.25 9.60 6.60
CA ALA A 191 10.40 8.42 6.48
C ALA A 191 10.25 7.69 7.82
N THR A 192 11.31 7.67 8.64
CA THR A 192 11.29 7.05 9.97
C THR A 192 10.37 7.79 10.93
N LEU A 193 10.41 9.12 10.99
CA LEU A 193 9.53 9.91 11.85
C LEU A 193 8.07 9.77 11.44
N LYS A 194 7.78 9.80 10.13
CA LYS A 194 6.43 9.57 9.58
C LYS A 194 5.93 8.18 9.95
N THR A 195 6.75 7.14 9.81
CA THR A 195 6.41 5.75 10.17
C THR A 195 6.09 5.59 11.65
N LEU A 196 6.76 6.34 12.52
CA LEU A 196 6.55 6.29 13.98
C LEU A 196 5.39 7.16 14.48
N GLY A 197 4.63 7.80 13.59
CA GLY A 197 3.45 8.60 13.95
C GLY A 197 3.58 10.10 13.71
N GLY A 198 4.56 10.54 12.91
CA GLY A 198 4.79 11.93 12.51
C GLY A 198 3.95 12.40 11.32
N HIS A 199 2.98 11.61 10.82
CA HIS A 199 2.17 12.00 9.67
C HIS A 199 1.35 13.27 9.92
N PRO A 200 1.25 14.18 8.92
CA PRO A 200 0.37 15.33 8.99
C PRO A 200 -1.11 14.89 9.11
N GLU A 201 -1.93 15.68 9.80
CA GLU A 201 -3.37 15.46 9.89
C GLU A 201 -4.04 16.02 8.62
N THR A 202 -3.90 15.29 7.50
CA THR A 202 -4.42 15.63 6.18
C THR A 202 -5.50 14.65 5.72
N HIS A 203 -6.24 15.02 4.67
CA HIS A 203 -7.28 14.18 4.11
C HIS A 203 -6.68 13.00 3.35
N ILE A 204 -7.04 11.75 3.73
CA ILE A 204 -6.44 10.52 3.18
C ILE A 204 -6.65 10.36 1.66
N LEU A 205 -7.74 10.88 1.10
CA LEU A 205 -8.03 10.80 -0.34
C LEU A 205 -7.16 11.73 -1.19
N GLY A 206 -6.57 12.77 -0.60
CA GLY A 206 -5.66 13.69 -1.28
C GLY A 206 -4.21 13.23 -1.32
N GLU A 207 -3.91 12.05 -0.80
CA GLU A 207 -2.54 11.55 -0.70
C GLU A 207 -2.12 10.73 -1.91
N THR A 208 -0.82 10.68 -2.16
CA THR A 208 -0.20 9.77 -3.13
C THR A 208 0.25 8.51 -2.41
N PHE A 209 -0.02 7.35 -3.00
CA PHE A 209 0.36 6.05 -2.46
C PHE A 209 1.39 5.38 -3.37
N TYR A 210 2.37 4.69 -2.79
CA TYR A 210 3.51 4.12 -3.48
C TYR A 210 3.66 2.63 -3.15
N SER A 211 4.17 1.84 -4.10
CA SER A 211 4.56 0.44 -3.86
C SER A 211 5.74 0.33 -2.89
N GLN A 212 6.48 1.42 -2.67
CA GLN A 212 7.68 1.59 -1.85
C GLN A 212 8.87 0.73 -2.30
N ALA A 213 8.63 -0.52 -2.68
CA ALA A 213 9.62 -1.45 -3.19
C ALA A 213 9.36 -1.77 -4.67
N ALA A 214 10.36 -2.32 -5.34
CA ALA A 214 10.32 -2.67 -6.75
C ALA A 214 9.46 -3.90 -7.03
N LEU A 215 8.97 -3.98 -8.26
CA LEU A 215 8.34 -5.18 -8.82
C LEU A 215 8.83 -5.38 -10.26
N ARG A 216 8.74 -6.61 -10.74
CA ARG A 216 8.85 -6.90 -12.15
C ARG A 216 7.72 -6.19 -12.90
N PHE A 217 8.02 -5.63 -14.04
CA PHE A 217 7.06 -4.93 -14.90
C PHE A 217 7.20 -5.46 -16.32
N GLY A 218 6.71 -6.70 -16.52
CA GLY A 218 6.92 -7.45 -17.73
C GLY A 218 8.41 -7.74 -17.98
N ASP A 219 8.98 -7.17 -19.03
CA ASP A 219 10.40 -7.29 -19.39
C ASP A 219 11.30 -6.31 -18.63
N HIS A 220 10.72 -5.45 -17.79
CA HIS A 220 11.40 -4.40 -17.04
C HIS A 220 11.19 -4.52 -15.53
N ILE A 221 11.63 -3.50 -14.79
CA ILE A 221 11.45 -3.36 -13.36
C ILE A 221 10.89 -1.97 -13.09
N ALA A 222 9.92 -1.85 -12.18
CA ALA A 222 9.31 -0.58 -11.83
C ALA A 222 9.03 -0.43 -10.34
N LYS A 223 8.86 0.82 -9.89
CA LYS A 223 8.05 1.19 -8.73
C LYS A 223 6.74 1.81 -9.22
N LEU A 224 5.69 1.65 -8.45
CA LEU A 224 4.36 2.18 -8.79
C LEU A 224 3.94 3.26 -7.81
N GLN A 225 3.11 4.20 -8.30
CA GLN A 225 2.36 5.14 -7.47
C GLN A 225 0.91 5.25 -7.93
N ILE A 226 0.01 5.57 -7.00
CA ILE A 226 -1.36 5.98 -7.26
C ILE A 226 -1.51 7.42 -6.79
N VAL A 227 -1.85 8.33 -7.71
CA VAL A 227 -1.91 9.77 -7.46
C VAL A 227 -3.30 10.32 -7.78
N PRO A 228 -3.91 11.17 -6.92
CA PRO A 228 -5.19 11.80 -7.19
C PRO A 228 -5.09 12.75 -8.40
N VAL A 229 -6.08 12.69 -9.32
CA VAL A 229 -6.08 13.52 -10.53
C VAL A 229 -7.42 14.21 -10.79
N SER A 230 -8.56 13.73 -10.24
CA SER A 230 -9.80 14.49 -10.37
C SER A 230 -9.75 15.79 -9.55
N PRO A 231 -10.43 16.85 -9.97
CA PRO A 231 -10.43 18.14 -9.25
C PRO A 231 -10.84 18.02 -7.79
N GLU A 232 -11.81 17.18 -7.48
CA GLU A 232 -12.33 16.92 -6.13
C GLU A 232 -11.26 16.31 -5.23
N LEU A 233 -10.44 15.39 -5.77
CA LEU A 233 -9.36 14.77 -5.02
C LEU A 233 -8.13 15.69 -4.89
N THR A 234 -7.77 16.40 -5.97
CA THR A 234 -6.62 17.32 -5.96
C THR A 234 -6.84 18.48 -5.02
N ALA A 235 -8.09 18.92 -4.83
CA ALA A 235 -8.46 19.91 -3.82
C ALA A 235 -8.22 19.44 -2.38
N LEU A 236 -8.14 18.13 -2.16
CA LEU A 236 -7.84 17.51 -0.85
C LEU A 236 -6.34 17.31 -0.61
N ALA A 237 -5.49 17.59 -1.61
CA ALA A 237 -4.04 17.45 -1.46
C ALA A 237 -3.53 18.39 -0.35
N ASN A 238 -2.90 17.79 0.68
CA ASN A 238 -2.47 18.50 1.89
C ASN A 238 -3.58 19.25 2.65
N ALA A 239 -4.85 19.01 2.33
CA ALA A 239 -5.96 19.65 3.02
C ALA A 239 -5.99 19.18 4.48
N PRO A 240 -5.94 20.08 5.47
CA PRO A 240 -5.96 19.69 6.87
C PRO A 240 -7.31 19.04 7.24
N LEU A 241 -7.24 17.98 8.02
CA LEU A 241 -8.41 17.28 8.53
C LEU A 241 -8.35 17.22 10.06
N THR A 242 -9.30 17.86 10.71
CA THR A 242 -9.39 17.82 12.19
C THR A 242 -9.95 16.48 12.65
N VAL A 243 -9.11 15.65 13.25
CA VAL A 243 -9.46 14.32 13.79
C VAL A 243 -9.50 14.30 15.32
N ASN A 244 -9.15 15.40 16.00
CA ASN A 244 -9.21 15.52 17.45
C ASN A 244 -10.64 15.36 17.96
N GLY A 245 -10.84 14.42 18.92
CA GLY A 245 -12.15 14.08 19.44
C GLY A 245 -13.01 13.21 18.52
N LYS A 246 -12.49 12.84 17.33
CA LYS A 246 -13.16 11.98 16.35
C LYS A 246 -12.38 10.68 16.19
N PRO A 247 -12.72 9.60 16.89
CA PRO A 247 -12.00 8.32 16.78
C PRO A 247 -11.93 7.79 15.35
N ASN A 248 -12.93 8.08 14.52
CA ASN A 248 -13.08 7.63 13.13
C ASN A 248 -13.09 8.79 12.12
N GLY A 249 -12.44 9.91 12.41
CA GLY A 249 -12.51 11.12 11.59
C GLY A 249 -12.03 10.94 10.14
N LEU A 250 -11.02 10.10 9.89
CA LEU A 250 -10.60 9.73 8.53
C LEU A 250 -11.67 8.94 7.79
N ARG A 251 -12.32 7.97 8.46
CA ARG A 251 -13.42 7.18 7.90
C ARG A 251 -14.62 8.06 7.59
N GLU A 252 -15.01 8.92 8.54
CA GLU A 252 -16.11 9.86 8.37
C GLU A 252 -15.90 10.76 7.15
N ALA A 253 -14.69 11.29 6.95
CA ALA A 253 -14.33 12.11 5.81
C ALA A 253 -14.41 11.34 4.47
N VAL A 254 -13.97 10.09 4.44
CA VAL A 254 -14.10 9.22 3.25
C VAL A 254 -15.56 8.92 2.93
N VAL A 255 -16.38 8.60 3.94
CA VAL A 255 -17.82 8.35 3.77
C VAL A 255 -18.54 9.58 3.28
N GLU A 256 -18.24 10.75 3.83
CA GLU A 256 -18.82 12.02 3.41
C GLU A 256 -18.49 12.35 1.96
N PHE A 257 -17.23 12.19 1.55
CA PHE A 257 -16.79 12.42 0.19
C PHE A 257 -17.54 11.57 -0.82
N PHE A 258 -17.58 10.24 -0.62
CA PHE A 258 -18.17 9.31 -1.57
C PHE A 258 -19.70 9.27 -1.57
N ARG A 259 -20.37 10.01 -0.70
CA ARG A 259 -21.82 10.18 -0.76
C ARG A 259 -22.27 10.83 -2.09
N ASP A 260 -21.51 11.82 -2.55
CA ASP A 260 -21.92 12.67 -3.67
C ASP A 260 -20.84 12.81 -4.76
N ASN A 261 -19.60 12.35 -4.52
CA ASN A 261 -18.48 12.57 -5.44
C ASN A 261 -17.95 11.28 -6.03
N GLU A 262 -17.55 11.38 -7.29
CA GLU A 262 -16.67 10.41 -7.96
C GLU A 262 -15.21 10.78 -7.69
N ALA A 263 -14.35 9.81 -7.69
CA ALA A 263 -12.92 9.98 -7.52
C ALA A 263 -12.14 9.32 -8.66
N VAL A 264 -11.13 10.02 -9.18
CA VAL A 264 -10.23 9.47 -10.21
C VAL A 264 -8.79 9.61 -9.75
N TRP A 265 -8.07 8.49 -9.74
CA TRP A 265 -6.62 8.42 -9.56
C TRP A 265 -5.96 7.92 -10.84
N GLU A 266 -4.68 8.24 -11.01
CA GLU A 266 -3.81 7.58 -11.98
C GLU A 266 -2.88 6.59 -11.27
N LEU A 267 -2.80 5.38 -11.83
CA LEU A 267 -1.73 4.44 -11.53
C LEU A 267 -0.57 4.74 -12.49
N ARG A 268 0.61 4.99 -11.93
CA ARG A 268 1.80 5.37 -12.68
C ARG A 268 2.95 4.43 -12.37
N ALA A 269 3.80 4.19 -13.37
CA ALA A 269 5.01 3.37 -13.25
C ALA A 269 6.26 4.22 -13.44
N GLN A 270 7.25 4.03 -12.57
CA GLN A 270 8.61 4.54 -12.68
C GLN A 270 9.52 3.38 -13.06
N LEU A 271 9.98 3.33 -14.31
CA LEU A 271 10.84 2.27 -14.80
C LEU A 271 12.27 2.41 -14.31
N ARG A 272 12.91 1.30 -13.97
CA ARG A 272 14.33 1.27 -13.59
C ARG A 272 15.22 1.56 -14.79
N THR A 273 16.07 2.59 -14.70
CA THR A 273 16.98 3.02 -15.79
C THR A 273 18.44 3.07 -15.37
N ASP A 274 18.74 2.89 -14.07
CA ASP A 274 20.07 2.95 -13.50
C ASP A 274 20.23 1.87 -12.43
N GLU A 275 21.33 1.09 -12.50
CA GLU A 275 21.56 -0.02 -11.56
C GLU A 275 21.98 0.43 -10.17
N GLU A 276 22.78 1.47 -10.10
CA GLU A 276 23.39 1.95 -8.87
C GLU A 276 22.44 2.87 -8.09
N ARG A 277 21.78 3.80 -8.79
CA ARG A 277 20.90 4.79 -8.18
C ARG A 277 19.47 4.29 -7.96
N MET A 278 19.10 3.18 -8.61
CA MET A 278 17.79 2.53 -8.50
C MET A 278 17.90 1.07 -8.05
N PRO A 279 18.44 0.82 -6.83
CA PRO A 279 18.60 -0.55 -6.32
C PRO A 279 17.25 -1.25 -6.14
N VAL A 280 17.25 -2.58 -6.30
CA VAL A 280 16.07 -3.44 -6.09
C VAL A 280 16.02 -3.95 -4.64
N GLU A 281 17.17 -4.32 -4.07
CA GLU A 281 17.25 -4.91 -2.73
C GLU A 281 17.13 -3.88 -1.60
N ASP A 282 17.48 -2.61 -1.85
CA ASP A 282 17.33 -1.52 -0.87
C ASP A 282 16.03 -0.75 -1.10
N ALA A 283 15.00 -1.08 -0.33
CA ALA A 283 13.68 -0.45 -0.43
C ALA A 283 13.64 0.97 0.16
N SER A 284 14.67 1.41 0.88
CA SER A 284 14.76 2.75 1.48
C SER A 284 15.30 3.81 0.53
N VAL A 285 15.79 3.42 -0.65
CA VAL A 285 16.32 4.35 -1.65
C VAL A 285 15.18 4.91 -2.51
N LEU A 286 15.09 6.24 -2.52
CA LEU A 286 14.24 6.95 -3.47
C LEU A 286 14.86 6.90 -4.87
N TRP A 287 14.08 6.40 -5.84
CA TRP A 287 14.50 6.41 -7.23
C TRP A 287 14.35 7.82 -7.80
N PRO A 288 15.40 8.39 -8.42
CA PRO A 288 15.37 9.78 -8.89
C PRO A 288 14.44 9.95 -10.10
N GLU A 289 13.46 10.86 -9.99
CA GLU A 289 12.53 11.14 -11.09
C GLU A 289 13.20 11.84 -12.28
N GLU A 290 14.32 12.53 -12.05
CA GLU A 290 15.13 13.10 -13.14
C GLU A 290 15.77 12.04 -14.05
N LEU A 291 15.96 10.80 -13.57
CA LEU A 291 16.40 9.65 -14.38
C LEU A 291 15.24 8.92 -15.04
N SER A 292 14.15 8.77 -14.31
CA SER A 292 12.96 8.09 -14.78
C SER A 292 11.73 8.64 -14.06
N PRO A 293 10.93 9.47 -14.73
CA PRO A 293 9.71 10.01 -14.13
C PRO A 293 8.62 8.93 -14.05
N TYR A 294 7.69 9.11 -13.12
CA TYR A 294 6.46 8.32 -13.07
C TYR A 294 5.57 8.63 -14.28
N ARG A 295 5.17 7.61 -15.00
CA ARG A 295 4.34 7.70 -16.23
C ARG A 295 3.02 6.95 -16.01
N ALA A 296 1.89 7.56 -16.40
CA ALA A 296 0.58 6.96 -16.26
C ALA A 296 0.44 5.70 -17.11
N VAL A 297 -0.14 4.63 -16.53
CA VAL A 297 -0.43 3.36 -17.19
C VAL A 297 -1.91 2.97 -17.11
N ALA A 298 -2.62 3.47 -16.09
CA ALA A 298 -4.05 3.22 -15.95
C ALA A 298 -4.73 4.34 -15.14
N ARG A 299 -6.06 4.43 -15.26
CA ARG A 299 -6.92 5.25 -14.41
C ARG A 299 -7.77 4.36 -13.52
N LEU A 300 -7.92 4.77 -12.28
CA LEU A 300 -8.74 4.12 -11.27
C LEU A 300 -9.90 5.05 -10.94
N THR A 301 -11.09 4.70 -11.40
CA THR A 301 -12.32 5.49 -11.22
C THR A 301 -13.20 4.82 -10.17
N VAL A 302 -13.64 5.58 -9.18
CA VAL A 302 -14.52 5.14 -8.09
C VAL A 302 -15.73 6.04 -8.04
N PRO A 303 -16.94 5.57 -8.37
CA PRO A 303 -18.17 6.36 -8.35
C PRO A 303 -18.62 6.69 -6.93
N ALA A 304 -19.52 7.64 -6.79
CA ALA A 304 -20.24 7.89 -5.55
C ALA A 304 -20.92 6.62 -5.04
N GLN A 305 -20.74 6.29 -3.76
CA GLN A 305 -21.23 5.08 -3.15
C GLN A 305 -21.15 5.11 -1.62
N THR A 306 -21.76 4.13 -0.95
CA THR A 306 -21.45 3.84 0.46
C THR A 306 -19.98 3.44 0.57
N ALA A 307 -19.15 4.27 1.20
CA ALA A 307 -17.71 4.02 1.27
C ALA A 307 -17.34 3.04 2.40
N TRP A 308 -18.14 2.98 3.46
CA TRP A 308 -17.93 2.11 4.60
C TRP A 308 -19.25 1.81 5.31
N SER A 309 -19.42 0.58 5.73
CA SER A 309 -20.45 0.11 6.65
C SER A 309 -19.89 -1.09 7.43
N GLU A 310 -20.52 -1.48 8.54
CA GLU A 310 -20.12 -2.69 9.25
C GLU A 310 -20.23 -3.94 8.39
N GLU A 311 -21.24 -4.03 7.51
CA GLU A 311 -21.39 -5.14 6.59
C GLU A 311 -20.27 -5.17 5.54
N ARG A 312 -19.88 -4.00 5.01
CA ARG A 312 -18.71 -3.87 4.11
C ARG A 312 -17.43 -4.26 4.82
N SER A 313 -17.24 -3.82 6.06
CA SER A 313 -16.08 -4.19 6.86
C SER A 313 -16.01 -5.70 7.05
N ARG A 314 -17.11 -6.36 7.45
CA ARG A 314 -17.14 -7.84 7.54
C ARG A 314 -16.83 -8.52 6.21
N ALA A 315 -17.37 -8.03 5.11
CA ALA A 315 -17.11 -8.59 3.78
C ALA A 315 -15.66 -8.36 3.32
N GLY A 316 -15.11 -7.16 3.51
CA GLY A 316 -13.79 -6.78 3.01
C GLY A 316 -12.66 -7.01 4.00
N ASP A 317 -12.86 -6.71 5.30
CA ASP A 317 -11.80 -6.85 6.28
C ASP A 317 -11.63 -8.28 6.76
N ASP A 318 -12.71 -9.06 6.91
CA ASP A 318 -12.63 -10.43 7.41
C ASP A 318 -12.43 -11.46 6.30
N ARG A 319 -13.04 -11.26 5.12
CA ARG A 319 -13.08 -12.28 4.07
C ARG A 319 -12.16 -12.04 2.89
N LEU A 320 -11.69 -10.80 2.66
CA LEU A 320 -10.77 -10.53 1.56
C LEU A 320 -9.33 -10.47 2.07
N SER A 321 -8.43 -11.06 1.31
CA SER A 321 -6.99 -10.89 1.46
C SER A 321 -6.47 -9.96 0.37
N PHE A 322 -5.59 -9.03 0.74
CA PHE A 322 -4.82 -8.21 -0.20
C PHE A 322 -3.35 -8.56 0.01
N SER A 323 -2.69 -9.04 -1.03
CA SER A 323 -1.29 -9.43 -0.96
C SER A 323 -0.55 -8.98 -2.23
N PRO A 324 0.64 -8.39 -2.12
CA PRO A 324 1.44 -8.09 -3.32
C PRO A 324 1.82 -9.35 -4.12
N TRP A 325 1.60 -10.56 -3.56
CA TRP A 325 1.86 -11.84 -4.19
C TRP A 325 0.63 -12.45 -4.87
N HIS A 326 -0.55 -11.83 -4.77
CA HIS A 326 -1.71 -12.18 -5.59
C HIS A 326 -1.62 -11.45 -6.93
N GLY A 327 -1.25 -12.13 -8.00
CA GLY A 327 -1.15 -11.49 -9.29
C GLY A 327 -0.37 -12.24 -10.36
N LEU A 328 -0.09 -11.53 -11.44
CA LEU A 328 0.65 -12.04 -12.59
C LEU A 328 2.14 -12.19 -12.29
N ALA A 329 2.78 -13.22 -12.84
CA ALA A 329 4.22 -13.39 -12.83
C ALA A 329 4.96 -12.20 -13.47
N ALA A 330 4.30 -11.50 -14.42
CA ALA A 330 4.78 -10.25 -15.01
C ALA A 330 4.88 -9.08 -14.01
N HIS A 331 4.19 -9.16 -12.87
CA HIS A 331 4.20 -8.14 -11.80
C HIS A 331 4.75 -8.68 -10.48
N ARG A 332 5.64 -9.67 -10.55
CA ARG A 332 6.24 -10.30 -9.37
C ARG A 332 6.93 -9.27 -8.49
N PRO A 333 6.64 -9.23 -7.18
CA PRO A 333 7.35 -8.41 -6.20
C PRO A 333 8.83 -8.75 -6.13
N LEU A 334 9.70 -7.75 -5.99
CA LEU A 334 11.16 -7.90 -5.99
C LEU A 334 11.80 -7.29 -4.74
N GLY A 335 12.94 -7.85 -4.34
CA GLY A 335 13.74 -7.41 -3.21
C GLY A 335 13.33 -8.02 -1.87
N SER A 336 14.23 -7.93 -0.89
CA SER A 336 14.13 -8.60 0.41
C SER A 336 12.82 -8.29 1.16
N ILE A 337 12.40 -7.01 1.19
CA ILE A 337 11.12 -6.60 1.82
C ILE A 337 9.94 -7.30 1.15
N MET A 338 9.91 -7.36 -0.17
CA MET A 338 8.77 -7.95 -0.90
C MET A 338 8.76 -9.47 -0.78
N ARG A 339 9.93 -10.13 -0.74
CA ARG A 339 10.02 -11.58 -0.47
C ARG A 339 9.52 -11.93 0.93
N ALA A 340 9.87 -11.13 1.95
CA ALA A 340 9.38 -11.30 3.31
C ALA A 340 7.85 -11.14 3.44
N ARG A 341 7.27 -10.23 2.66
CA ARG A 341 5.83 -9.96 2.68
C ARG A 341 4.99 -11.18 2.27
N ARG A 342 5.51 -12.10 1.47
CA ARG A 342 4.79 -13.33 1.10
C ARG A 342 4.36 -14.08 2.36
N LEU A 343 5.31 -14.55 3.13
CA LEU A 343 5.05 -15.33 4.34
C LEU A 343 4.22 -14.56 5.37
N ALA A 344 4.55 -13.28 5.58
CA ALA A 344 3.87 -12.45 6.56
C ALA A 344 2.39 -12.23 6.22
N TYR A 345 2.04 -12.05 4.95
CA TYR A 345 0.66 -11.86 4.51
C TYR A 345 -0.15 -13.15 4.58
N ASP A 346 0.45 -14.28 4.17
CA ASP A 346 -0.18 -15.60 4.23
C ASP A 346 -0.52 -15.94 5.70
N ARG A 347 0.44 -15.84 6.60
CA ARG A 347 0.25 -16.08 8.04
C ARG A 347 -0.79 -15.16 8.68
N SER A 348 -0.82 -13.87 8.28
CA SER A 348 -1.82 -12.91 8.77
C SER A 348 -3.23 -13.24 8.27
N ALA A 349 -3.37 -13.73 7.04
CA ALA A 349 -4.65 -14.17 6.49
C ALA A 349 -5.15 -15.45 7.18
N GLU A 350 -4.29 -16.46 7.33
CA GLU A 350 -4.58 -17.70 8.06
C GLU A 350 -5.03 -17.41 9.49
N PHE A 351 -4.32 -16.57 10.24
CA PHE A 351 -4.67 -16.20 11.60
C PHE A 351 -6.08 -15.59 11.69
N ARG A 352 -6.44 -14.68 10.78
CA ARG A 352 -7.78 -14.06 10.75
C ARG A 352 -8.85 -15.09 10.42
N MET A 353 -8.60 -15.93 9.42
CA MET A 353 -9.52 -16.99 9.02
C MET A 353 -9.82 -17.93 10.18
N ASP A 354 -8.79 -18.40 10.88
CA ASP A 354 -8.94 -19.35 11.99
C ASP A 354 -9.66 -18.73 13.19
N ARG A 355 -9.27 -17.51 13.56
CA ARG A 355 -9.79 -16.85 14.76
C ARG A 355 -11.21 -16.29 14.60
N ASN A 356 -11.52 -15.76 13.40
CA ASN A 356 -12.86 -15.22 13.12
C ASN A 356 -13.81 -16.27 12.56
N GLY A 357 -13.34 -17.48 12.23
CA GLY A 357 -14.15 -18.52 11.61
C GLY A 357 -14.69 -18.15 10.22
N CYS A 358 -14.01 -17.24 9.52
CA CYS A 358 -14.42 -16.70 8.23
C CYS A 358 -13.40 -17.12 7.15
N PRO A 359 -13.76 -18.03 6.20
CA PRO A 359 -12.86 -18.38 5.11
C PRO A 359 -12.54 -17.17 4.24
N MET A 360 -11.27 -17.07 3.81
CA MET A 360 -10.86 -16.09 2.81
C MET A 360 -11.58 -16.40 1.49
N GLN A 361 -11.99 -15.35 0.81
CA GLN A 361 -12.66 -15.43 -0.49
C GLN A 361 -11.78 -14.80 -1.55
N GLU A 362 -11.61 -15.49 -2.67
CA GLU A 362 -11.06 -14.91 -3.88
C GLU A 362 -12.21 -14.33 -4.71
N PRO A 363 -12.31 -13.01 -4.89
CA PRO A 363 -13.44 -12.40 -5.56
C PRO A 363 -13.33 -12.55 -7.08
N SER A 364 -14.42 -12.94 -7.72
CA SER A 364 -14.56 -12.92 -9.18
C SER A 364 -14.85 -11.52 -9.72
N ALA A 365 -14.80 -11.34 -11.04
CA ALA A 365 -15.14 -10.06 -11.70
C ALA A 365 -16.58 -9.58 -11.41
N GLY A 366 -17.46 -10.48 -11.03
CA GLY A 366 -18.85 -10.17 -10.62
C GLY A 366 -19.03 -9.82 -9.14
N TYR A 367 -17.97 -9.80 -8.35
CA TYR A 367 -18.04 -9.54 -6.91
C TYR A 367 -18.66 -8.16 -6.59
N ARG A 368 -19.45 -8.11 -5.52
CA ARG A 368 -20.07 -6.88 -5.01
C ARG A 368 -19.86 -6.79 -3.51
N LEU A 369 -19.49 -5.62 -3.04
CA LEU A 369 -19.57 -5.31 -1.62
C LEU A 369 -21.03 -5.07 -1.22
N PRO A 370 -21.41 -5.39 0.01
CA PRO A 370 -22.71 -5.00 0.56
C PRO A 370 -22.98 -3.49 0.42
N GLY A 371 -24.23 -3.11 0.37
CA GLY A 371 -24.70 -1.73 0.19
C GLY A 371 -24.39 -0.81 1.39
#